data_3ef264b5a2c29e824cddf0cc886b1235
#
_entry.id   3ef264b5a2c29e824cddf0cc886b1235
#
_cell.length_a   1.000
_cell.length_b   1.000
_cell.length_c   1.000
_cell.angle_alpha   90.00
_cell.angle_beta   90.00
_cell.angle_gamma   90.00
#
_symmetry.space_group_name_H-M   'P 1'
#
loop_
_entity.id
_entity.type
_entity.pdbx_description
1 polymer ?
#
loop_
_entity_poly.entity_id
_entity_poly.type
_entity_poly.pdbx_seq_one_letter_code
_entity_poly.pdbx_strand_id
1 'polypeptide(L)'
;MSDVIKDLSELRLSYEQGELHEGQVESNPHQQFLGWFNHALAANLHEPYAMSLATASANGRPHVRTVLLRGATEAGYDFYTNYDSQKGIDLAENPYAELLFYWPSLERQVRVGGRVVKIAEQESTDYYRKRPRDSQIAAHISTPQSGKIESRELLQQRFQDLQQQVTSREVLDKPEFWGGYRLQPDYYEFWQGRPNRLHDRLSYEKIDGQWTLHRLM
;
A
#
# COMPACT_ATOMS: atom_id res chain seq x y z
N MET A 1 31.53 -20.83 2.52
CA MET A 1 30.48 -21.53 3.31
C MET A 1 29.16 -21.21 2.62
N SER A 2 28.46 -22.21 2.11
CA SER A 2 27.16 -21.98 1.47
C SER A 2 26.12 -21.85 2.59
N ASP A 3 25.68 -20.61 2.86
CA ASP A 3 24.57 -20.34 3.75
C ASP A 3 23.25 -20.76 3.08
N VAL A 4 23.03 -22.06 2.98
CA VAL A 4 21.76 -22.59 2.53
C VAL A 4 20.86 -22.70 3.74
N ILE A 5 19.77 -21.93 3.78
CA ILE A 5 18.68 -22.15 4.75
C ILE A 5 18.11 -23.54 4.45
N LYS A 6 18.46 -24.53 5.29
CA LYS A 6 18.13 -25.93 5.04
C LYS A 6 16.72 -26.30 5.49
N ASP A 7 16.27 -25.79 6.62
CA ASP A 7 14.98 -26.11 7.20
C ASP A 7 14.47 -24.96 8.10
N LEU A 8 13.24 -24.51 7.89
CA LEU A 8 12.55 -23.50 8.69
C LEU A 8 11.37 -24.11 9.48
N SER A 9 11.21 -25.44 9.44
CA SER A 9 10.05 -26.12 10.05
C SER A 9 9.96 -25.94 11.55
N GLU A 10 11.12 -25.74 12.22
CA GLU A 10 11.21 -25.51 13.67
C GLU A 10 10.94 -24.04 14.07
N LEU A 11 10.88 -23.10 13.10
CA LEU A 11 10.62 -21.70 13.39
C LEU A 11 9.10 -21.46 13.48
N ARG A 12 8.52 -21.84 14.62
CA ARG A 12 7.09 -21.71 14.90
C ARG A 12 6.88 -20.79 16.09
N LEU A 13 6.02 -19.79 15.91
CA LEU A 13 5.53 -18.94 17.00
C LEU A 13 4.05 -19.26 17.23
N SER A 14 3.65 -19.31 18.52
CA SER A 14 2.24 -19.30 18.88
C SER A 14 1.71 -17.89 18.82
N TYR A 15 0.51 -17.71 18.27
CA TYR A 15 -0.18 -16.42 18.19
C TYR A 15 -1.17 -16.32 19.35
N GLU A 16 -1.03 -15.25 20.17
CA GLU A 16 -1.77 -15.10 21.44
C GLU A 16 -2.26 -13.67 21.70
N GLN A 17 -2.06 -12.73 20.74
CA GLN A 17 -2.29 -11.29 20.93
C GLN A 17 -3.76 -10.89 20.95
N GLY A 18 -4.67 -11.71 20.46
CA GLY A 18 -6.09 -11.31 20.43
C GLY A 18 -7.02 -12.31 19.76
N GLU A 19 -8.28 -11.92 19.71
CA GLU A 19 -9.38 -12.65 19.09
C GLU A 19 -10.16 -11.72 18.16
N LEU A 20 -10.90 -12.31 17.22
CA LEU A 20 -11.78 -11.57 16.33
C LEU A 20 -13.11 -12.31 16.18
N HIS A 21 -14.18 -11.68 16.70
CA HIS A 21 -15.53 -12.25 16.72
C HIS A 21 -16.50 -11.34 15.98
N GLU A 22 -17.46 -11.94 15.28
CA GLU A 22 -18.49 -11.24 14.47
C GLU A 22 -19.30 -10.21 15.29
N GLY A 23 -19.57 -10.53 16.55
CA GLY A 23 -20.33 -9.63 17.45
C GLY A 23 -19.53 -8.45 18.01
N GLN A 24 -18.23 -8.36 17.70
CA GLN A 24 -17.33 -7.32 18.23
C GLN A 24 -16.70 -6.45 17.13
N VAL A 25 -17.05 -6.71 15.87
CA VAL A 25 -16.53 -5.94 14.75
C VAL A 25 -17.54 -4.89 14.29
N GLU A 26 -17.03 -3.83 13.69
CA GLU A 26 -17.85 -2.77 13.12
C GLU A 26 -18.65 -3.29 11.91
N SER A 27 -19.88 -2.83 11.75
CA SER A 27 -20.69 -3.14 10.57
C SER A 27 -20.13 -2.52 9.29
N ASN A 28 -19.39 -1.40 9.41
CA ASN A 28 -18.67 -0.75 8.34
C ASN A 28 -17.19 -1.18 8.37
N PRO A 29 -16.68 -1.90 7.34
CA PRO A 29 -15.30 -2.39 7.31
C PRO A 29 -14.25 -1.28 7.29
N HIS A 30 -14.60 -0.08 6.79
CA HIS A 30 -13.71 1.06 6.87
C HIS A 30 -13.48 1.50 8.32
N GLN A 31 -14.54 1.54 9.14
CA GLN A 31 -14.43 1.86 10.58
C GLN A 31 -13.63 0.76 11.31
N GLN A 32 -13.85 -0.50 10.98
CA GLN A 32 -13.05 -1.62 11.49
C GLN A 32 -11.56 -1.46 11.15
N PHE A 33 -11.24 -1.08 9.90
CA PHE A 33 -9.87 -0.78 9.49
C PHE A 33 -9.28 0.36 10.31
N LEU A 34 -9.99 1.48 10.44
CA LEU A 34 -9.51 2.64 11.20
C LEU A 34 -9.24 2.29 12.66
N GLY A 35 -10.08 1.47 13.30
CA GLY A 35 -9.86 0.99 14.66
C GLY A 35 -8.55 0.22 14.79
N TRP A 36 -8.29 -0.73 13.88
CA TRP A 36 -7.06 -1.52 13.88
C TRP A 36 -5.82 -0.69 13.50
N PHE A 37 -5.96 0.22 12.54
CA PHE A 37 -4.88 1.10 12.12
C PHE A 37 -4.46 2.07 13.23
N ASN A 38 -5.42 2.67 13.94
CA ASN A 38 -5.16 3.52 15.09
C ASN A 38 -4.48 2.75 16.23
N HIS A 39 -4.86 1.48 16.45
CA HIS A 39 -4.16 0.61 17.41
C HIS A 39 -2.71 0.37 16.97
N ALA A 40 -2.46 0.12 15.68
CA ALA A 40 -1.11 -0.06 15.15
C ALA A 40 -0.25 1.23 15.30
N LEU A 41 -0.84 2.41 15.10
CA LEU A 41 -0.19 3.70 15.35
C LEU A 41 0.13 3.88 16.85
N ALA A 42 -0.83 3.61 17.73
CA ALA A 42 -0.66 3.73 19.19
C ALA A 42 0.37 2.75 19.75
N ALA A 43 0.52 1.58 19.14
CA ALA A 43 1.55 0.59 19.48
C ALA A 43 2.97 0.97 18.99
N ASN A 44 3.13 2.14 18.35
CA ASN A 44 4.39 2.64 17.82
C ASN A 44 5.11 1.65 16.89
N LEU A 45 4.36 0.93 16.07
CA LEU A 45 4.93 0.03 15.08
C LEU A 45 5.76 0.80 14.05
N HIS A 46 6.80 0.17 13.53
CA HIS A 46 7.58 0.77 12.45
C HIS A 46 6.74 0.86 11.18
N GLU A 47 6.51 2.08 10.69
CA GLU A 47 5.75 2.40 9.48
C GLU A 47 4.43 1.61 9.33
N PRO A 48 3.47 1.68 10.27
CA PRO A 48 2.23 0.91 10.20
C PRO A 48 1.37 1.26 8.97
N TYR A 49 1.67 2.36 8.30
CA TYR A 49 1.09 2.83 7.04
C TYR A 49 1.78 2.26 5.79
N ALA A 50 2.86 1.49 5.94
CA ALA A 50 3.43 0.74 4.82
C ALA A 50 2.52 -0.44 4.48
N MET A 51 2.24 -0.62 3.18
CA MET A 51 1.37 -1.67 2.68
C MET A 51 1.93 -2.31 1.42
N SER A 52 1.73 -3.60 1.26
CA SER A 52 1.99 -4.26 -0.01
C SER A 52 0.85 -3.98 -0.98
N LEU A 53 1.19 -3.47 -2.16
CA LEU A 53 0.25 -3.28 -3.26
C LEU A 53 0.48 -4.38 -4.29
N ALA A 54 -0.51 -5.24 -4.47
CA ALA A 54 -0.56 -6.23 -5.54
C ALA A 54 -1.32 -5.68 -6.74
N THR A 55 -0.73 -5.82 -7.92
CA THR A 55 -1.33 -5.50 -9.23
C THR A 55 -1.12 -6.67 -10.17
N ALA A 56 -1.92 -6.78 -11.21
CA ALA A 56 -1.73 -7.77 -12.26
C ALA A 56 -1.78 -7.10 -13.63
N SER A 57 -0.86 -7.46 -14.50
CA SER A 57 -0.88 -7.04 -15.90
C SER A 57 -2.05 -7.70 -16.67
N ALA A 58 -2.33 -7.22 -17.88
CA ALA A 58 -3.40 -7.74 -18.72
C ALA A 58 -3.35 -9.26 -18.96
N ASN A 59 -2.14 -9.84 -18.97
CA ASN A 59 -1.97 -11.30 -19.12
C ASN A 59 -2.03 -12.08 -17.78
N GLY A 60 -2.44 -11.43 -16.68
CA GLY A 60 -2.60 -12.04 -15.36
C GLY A 60 -1.32 -12.21 -14.55
N ARG A 61 -0.16 -11.71 -15.02
CA ARG A 61 1.08 -11.80 -14.24
C ARG A 61 1.02 -10.88 -13.01
N PRO A 62 1.14 -11.42 -11.79
CA PRO A 62 1.09 -10.62 -10.57
C PRO A 62 2.41 -9.88 -10.32
N HIS A 63 2.29 -8.67 -9.81
CA HIS A 63 3.40 -7.86 -9.32
C HIS A 63 3.07 -7.31 -7.93
N VAL A 64 4.03 -7.37 -7.00
CA VAL A 64 3.87 -6.85 -5.63
C VAL A 64 5.02 -5.93 -5.27
N ARG A 65 4.73 -4.86 -4.53
CA ARG A 65 5.71 -3.91 -3.96
C ARG A 65 5.14 -3.23 -2.74
N THR A 66 6.00 -2.68 -1.91
CA THR A 66 5.58 -1.81 -0.82
C THR A 66 5.30 -0.40 -1.34
N VAL A 67 4.18 0.17 -0.90
CA VAL A 67 3.83 1.59 -1.05
C VAL A 67 3.33 2.12 0.29
N LEU A 68 3.17 3.44 0.41
CA LEU A 68 2.73 4.05 1.66
C LEU A 68 1.29 4.56 1.53
N LEU A 69 0.45 4.20 2.48
CA LEU A 69 -0.88 4.79 2.62
C LEU A 69 -0.76 6.28 2.91
N ARG A 70 -1.51 7.12 2.19
CA ARG A 70 -1.49 8.57 2.33
C ARG A 70 -2.85 9.19 2.62
N GLY A 71 -3.91 8.43 2.44
CA GLY A 71 -5.27 8.78 2.81
C GLY A 71 -6.09 7.51 3.00
N ALA A 72 -6.95 7.51 4.00
CA ALA A 72 -7.95 6.46 4.22
C ALA A 72 -9.28 7.15 4.55
N THR A 73 -10.24 7.03 3.66
CA THR A 73 -11.58 7.57 3.80
C THR A 73 -12.59 6.51 3.36
N GLU A 74 -13.86 6.75 3.57
CA GLU A 74 -14.91 5.86 3.02
C GLU A 74 -14.89 5.78 1.49
N ALA A 75 -14.36 6.81 0.82
CA ALA A 75 -14.17 6.81 -0.63
C ALA A 75 -13.02 5.91 -1.09
N GLY A 76 -12.09 5.54 -0.20
CA GLY A 76 -11.01 4.61 -0.49
C GLY A 76 -9.67 4.95 0.15
N TYR A 77 -8.64 4.28 -0.35
CA TYR A 77 -7.26 4.25 0.16
C TYR A 77 -6.30 4.84 -0.86
N ASP A 78 -5.62 5.91 -0.47
CA ASP A 78 -4.80 6.71 -1.37
C ASP A 78 -3.33 6.37 -1.28
N PHE A 79 -2.68 6.25 -2.43
CA PHE A 79 -1.24 6.16 -2.56
C PHE A 79 -0.76 6.94 -3.78
N TYR A 80 0.51 7.36 -3.78
CA TYR A 80 1.07 8.19 -4.84
C TYR A 80 2.28 7.51 -5.48
N THR A 81 2.39 7.63 -6.80
CA THR A 81 3.45 6.97 -7.57
C THR A 81 3.68 7.65 -8.91
N ASN A 82 4.68 7.16 -9.65
CA ASN A 82 4.85 7.45 -11.06
C ASN A 82 3.90 6.55 -11.88
N TYR A 83 3.13 7.14 -12.78
CA TYR A 83 2.16 6.46 -13.63
C TYR A 83 2.83 5.55 -14.68
N ASP A 84 4.08 5.87 -15.09
CA ASP A 84 4.86 5.06 -16.03
C ASP A 84 5.63 3.90 -15.35
N SER A 85 5.45 3.72 -14.03
CA SER A 85 6.01 2.58 -13.33
C SER A 85 5.26 1.28 -13.66
N GLN A 86 5.85 0.12 -13.38
CA GLN A 86 5.18 -1.18 -13.62
C GLN A 86 3.77 -1.23 -13.02
N LYS A 87 3.57 -0.71 -11.79
CA LYS A 87 2.23 -0.66 -11.18
C LYS A 87 1.29 0.30 -11.90
N GLY A 88 1.79 1.41 -12.42
CA GLY A 88 0.99 2.35 -13.21
C GLY A 88 0.54 1.74 -14.53
N ILE A 89 1.43 1.02 -15.21
CA ILE A 89 1.11 0.27 -16.44
C ILE A 89 0.09 -0.83 -16.14
N ASP A 90 0.32 -1.64 -15.10
CA ASP A 90 -0.62 -2.69 -14.71
C ASP A 90 -2.03 -2.12 -14.45
N LEU A 91 -2.11 -1.01 -13.69
CA LEU A 91 -3.39 -0.37 -13.32
C LEU A 91 -4.10 0.30 -14.50
N ALA A 92 -3.34 0.72 -15.51
CA ALA A 92 -3.94 1.25 -16.76
C ALA A 92 -4.61 0.13 -17.58
N GLU A 93 -4.05 -1.07 -17.55
CA GLU A 93 -4.55 -2.24 -18.28
C GLU A 93 -5.62 -3.01 -17.47
N ASN A 94 -5.38 -3.17 -16.17
CA ASN A 94 -6.24 -3.88 -15.23
C ASN A 94 -6.40 -3.04 -13.95
N PRO A 95 -7.49 -2.30 -13.80
CA PRO A 95 -7.67 -1.35 -12.70
C PRO A 95 -8.09 -2.01 -11.37
N TYR A 96 -7.76 -3.28 -11.14
CA TYR A 96 -8.00 -3.96 -9.89
C TYR A 96 -6.70 -4.21 -9.15
N ALA A 97 -6.72 -3.99 -7.85
CA ALA A 97 -5.58 -4.20 -6.98
C ALA A 97 -6.01 -4.67 -5.60
N GLU A 98 -5.03 -5.13 -4.85
CA GLU A 98 -5.20 -5.49 -3.45
C GLU A 98 -4.09 -4.85 -2.62
N LEU A 99 -4.47 -4.28 -1.48
CA LEU A 99 -3.59 -3.76 -0.45
C LEU A 99 -3.52 -4.78 0.69
N LEU A 100 -2.30 -5.00 1.20
CA LEU A 100 -2.07 -5.84 2.37
C LEU A 100 -1.31 -5.03 3.42
N PHE A 101 -1.93 -4.86 4.58
CA PHE A 101 -1.28 -4.37 5.80
C PHE A 101 -0.94 -5.59 6.66
N TYR A 102 0.29 -5.66 7.13
CA TYR A 102 0.73 -6.71 8.03
C TYR A 102 1.44 -6.12 9.24
N TRP A 103 0.88 -6.36 10.41
CA TRP A 103 1.39 -5.88 11.70
C TRP A 103 1.79 -7.07 12.59
N PRO A 104 3.03 -7.58 12.41
CA PRO A 104 3.46 -8.83 13.05
C PRO A 104 3.37 -8.79 14.58
N SER A 105 3.72 -7.65 15.21
CA SER A 105 3.67 -7.51 16.67
C SER A 105 2.25 -7.54 17.25
N LEU A 106 1.23 -7.29 16.43
CA LEU A 106 -0.18 -7.41 16.79
C LEU A 106 -0.80 -8.72 16.28
N GLU A 107 -0.01 -9.52 15.55
CA GLU A 107 -0.48 -10.74 14.88
C GLU A 107 -1.71 -10.47 13.99
N ARG A 108 -1.70 -9.32 13.30
CA ARG A 108 -2.82 -8.85 12.48
C ARG A 108 -2.43 -8.63 11.04
N GLN A 109 -3.37 -8.95 10.17
CA GLN A 109 -3.31 -8.64 8.75
C GLN A 109 -4.65 -8.06 8.28
N VAL A 110 -4.60 -7.06 7.41
CA VAL A 110 -5.80 -6.56 6.73
C VAL A 110 -5.54 -6.57 5.23
N ARG A 111 -6.46 -7.14 4.48
CA ARG A 111 -6.51 -7.06 3.02
C ARG A 111 -7.65 -6.13 2.61
N VAL A 112 -7.40 -5.29 1.62
CA VAL A 112 -8.40 -4.40 1.03
C VAL A 112 -8.31 -4.54 -0.48
N GLY A 113 -9.31 -5.14 -1.08
CA GLY A 113 -9.43 -5.33 -2.52
C GLY A 113 -10.41 -4.34 -3.15
N GLY A 114 -10.20 -4.01 -4.42
CA GLY A 114 -11.13 -3.17 -5.14
C GLY A 114 -10.58 -2.56 -6.41
N ARG A 115 -11.39 -1.68 -7.00
CA ARG A 115 -11.05 -0.94 -8.21
C ARG A 115 -10.19 0.28 -7.87
N VAL A 116 -9.16 0.53 -8.67
CA VAL A 116 -8.27 1.68 -8.53
C VAL A 116 -8.59 2.73 -9.59
N VAL A 117 -8.69 3.99 -9.16
CA VAL A 117 -8.88 5.15 -10.02
C VAL A 117 -7.80 6.19 -9.77
N LYS A 118 -7.48 7.01 -10.76
CA LYS A 118 -6.60 8.16 -10.54
C LYS A 118 -7.31 9.19 -9.66
N ILE A 119 -6.58 9.74 -8.71
CA ILE A 119 -7.02 10.89 -7.90
C ILE A 119 -7.03 12.14 -8.79
N ALA A 120 -7.91 13.08 -8.50
CA ALA A 120 -8.01 14.34 -9.23
C ALA A 120 -6.65 15.07 -9.30
N GLU A 121 -6.38 15.69 -10.43
CA GLU A 121 -5.09 16.36 -10.70
C GLU A 121 -4.77 17.40 -9.62
N GLN A 122 -5.77 18.17 -9.19
CA GLN A 122 -5.60 19.18 -8.16
C GLN A 122 -5.19 18.55 -6.81
N GLU A 123 -5.84 17.45 -6.37
CA GLU A 123 -5.47 16.74 -5.15
C GLU A 123 -4.04 16.18 -5.22
N SER A 124 -3.67 15.62 -6.39
CA SER A 124 -2.32 15.12 -6.63
C SER A 124 -1.28 16.23 -6.56
N THR A 125 -1.59 17.40 -7.11
CA THR A 125 -0.72 18.59 -7.09
C THR A 125 -0.57 19.13 -5.66
N ASP A 126 -1.66 19.22 -4.91
CA ASP A 126 -1.65 19.71 -3.53
C ASP A 126 -0.84 18.78 -2.62
N TYR A 127 -0.95 17.47 -2.82
CA TYR A 127 -0.12 16.51 -2.09
C TYR A 127 1.35 16.60 -2.53
N TYR A 128 1.64 16.73 -3.84
CA TYR A 128 2.99 16.87 -4.36
C TYR A 128 3.73 18.04 -3.71
N ARG A 129 3.08 19.19 -3.58
CA ARG A 129 3.65 20.40 -2.98
C ARG A 129 3.99 20.26 -1.48
N LYS A 130 3.29 19.37 -0.78
CA LYS A 130 3.56 19.05 0.65
C LYS A 130 4.74 18.11 0.85
N ARG A 131 5.24 17.47 -0.22
CA ARG A 131 6.36 16.53 -0.11
C ARG A 131 7.66 17.29 0.20
N PRO A 132 8.60 16.66 0.95
CA PRO A 132 9.95 17.19 1.11
C PRO A 132 10.58 17.48 -0.26
N ARG A 133 11.39 18.54 -0.33
CA ARG A 133 12.02 19.02 -1.57
C ARG A 133 12.75 17.91 -2.33
N ASP A 134 13.57 17.13 -1.63
CA ASP A 134 14.33 16.04 -2.24
C ASP A 134 13.41 14.95 -2.81
N SER A 135 12.24 14.73 -2.20
CA SER A 135 11.23 13.83 -2.74
C SER A 135 10.54 14.38 -3.99
N GLN A 136 10.43 15.71 -4.12
CA GLN A 136 9.93 16.35 -5.34
C GLN A 136 10.97 16.18 -6.46
N ILE A 137 12.24 16.48 -6.22
CA ILE A 137 13.34 16.28 -7.16
C ILE A 137 13.42 14.81 -7.60
N ALA A 138 13.36 13.87 -6.64
CA ALA A 138 13.39 12.44 -6.94
C ALA A 138 12.26 12.01 -7.87
N ALA A 139 11.07 12.62 -7.76
CA ALA A 139 9.96 12.31 -8.66
C ALA A 139 10.25 12.67 -10.12
N HIS A 140 10.95 13.79 -10.37
CA HIS A 140 11.33 14.20 -11.73
C HIS A 140 12.36 13.29 -12.36
N ILE A 141 13.37 12.85 -11.58
CA ILE A 141 14.50 12.09 -12.14
C ILE A 141 14.22 10.59 -12.25
N SER A 142 13.18 10.09 -11.57
CA SER A 142 12.81 8.66 -11.56
C SER A 142 11.87 8.31 -12.72
N THR A 143 12.29 8.59 -13.96
CA THR A 143 11.50 8.29 -15.16
C THR A 143 12.34 7.61 -16.24
N PRO A 144 11.81 6.49 -16.85
CA PRO A 144 10.65 5.74 -16.41
C PRO A 144 10.93 4.98 -15.11
N GLN A 145 10.08 5.12 -14.11
CA GLN A 145 10.22 4.37 -12.86
C GLN A 145 10.03 2.86 -13.15
N SER A 146 10.77 2.01 -12.47
CA SER A 146 10.91 0.57 -12.75
C SER A 146 11.67 0.25 -14.05
N GLY A 147 12.12 1.25 -14.79
CA GLY A 147 12.99 1.08 -15.94
C GLY A 147 14.42 0.72 -15.56
N LYS A 148 15.16 0.17 -16.52
CA LYS A 148 16.60 -0.10 -16.33
C LYS A 148 17.39 1.21 -16.36
N ILE A 149 18.39 1.32 -15.50
CA ILE A 149 19.38 2.39 -15.48
C ILE A 149 20.76 1.77 -15.44
N GLU A 150 21.74 2.42 -16.04
CA GLU A 150 23.09 1.89 -16.20
C GLU A 150 23.80 1.74 -14.86
N SER A 151 23.66 2.73 -13.96
CA SER A 151 24.29 2.69 -12.65
C SER A 151 23.57 3.56 -11.60
N ARG A 152 23.93 3.33 -10.34
CA ARG A 152 23.49 4.16 -9.22
C ARG A 152 24.07 5.59 -9.32
N GLU A 153 25.31 5.68 -9.76
CA GLU A 153 26.04 6.95 -9.92
C GLU A 153 25.32 7.87 -10.92
N LEU A 154 24.82 7.31 -12.02
CA LEU A 154 24.04 8.07 -12.99
C LEU A 154 22.75 8.61 -12.38
N LEU A 155 22.06 7.81 -11.53
CA LEU A 155 20.86 8.28 -10.83
C LEU A 155 21.21 9.40 -9.84
N GLN A 156 22.31 9.26 -9.10
CA GLN A 156 22.78 10.29 -8.17
C GLN A 156 23.19 11.57 -8.91
N GLN A 157 23.86 11.45 -10.06
CA GLN A 157 24.23 12.59 -10.89
C GLN A 157 22.99 13.37 -11.36
N ARG A 158 21.97 12.67 -11.89
CA ARG A 158 20.69 13.30 -12.28
C ARG A 158 20.03 14.06 -11.13
N PHE A 159 20.08 13.49 -9.92
CA PHE A 159 19.52 14.13 -8.74
C PHE A 159 20.30 15.42 -8.40
N GLN A 160 21.63 15.37 -8.38
CA GLN A 160 22.48 16.52 -8.09
C GLN A 160 22.36 17.62 -9.14
N ASP A 161 22.31 17.26 -10.42
CA ASP A 161 22.14 18.20 -11.51
C ASP A 161 20.83 18.98 -11.39
N LEU A 162 19.72 18.27 -11.15
CA LEU A 162 18.44 18.95 -10.94
C LEU A 162 18.41 19.75 -9.64
N GLN A 163 19.01 19.26 -8.56
CA GLN A 163 19.11 19.97 -7.30
C GLN A 163 19.89 21.30 -7.42
N GLN A 164 20.92 21.32 -8.26
CA GLN A 164 21.70 22.55 -8.55
C GLN A 164 20.95 23.53 -9.46
N GLN A 165 20.15 23.01 -10.41
CA GLN A 165 19.38 23.83 -11.35
C GLN A 165 18.23 24.55 -10.68
N VAL A 166 17.61 23.93 -9.64
CA VAL A 166 16.44 24.48 -8.97
C VAL A 166 16.82 25.15 -7.66
N THR A 167 16.44 26.40 -7.50
CA THR A 167 16.68 27.14 -6.26
C THR A 167 15.77 26.64 -5.14
N SER A 168 16.18 26.83 -3.87
CA SER A 168 15.37 26.42 -2.70
C SER A 168 14.00 27.13 -2.62
N ARG A 169 13.83 28.25 -3.35
CA ARG A 169 12.59 29.05 -3.39
C ARG A 169 11.71 28.74 -4.60
N GLU A 170 12.21 28.01 -5.58
CA GLU A 170 11.47 27.64 -6.76
C GLU A 170 10.45 26.53 -6.43
N VAL A 171 9.19 26.73 -6.82
CA VAL A 171 8.16 25.70 -6.72
C VAL A 171 8.36 24.76 -7.90
N LEU A 172 8.68 23.50 -7.61
CA LEU A 172 8.69 22.47 -8.66
C LEU A 172 7.26 22.08 -9.01
N ASP A 173 6.92 22.20 -10.28
CA ASP A 173 5.66 21.70 -10.77
C ASP A 173 5.60 20.17 -10.68
N LYS A 174 4.43 19.65 -10.41
CA LYS A 174 4.21 18.21 -10.39
C LYS A 174 4.41 17.63 -11.79
N PRO A 175 5.26 16.60 -11.99
CA PRO A 175 5.37 15.95 -13.29
C PRO A 175 4.04 15.32 -13.70
N GLU A 176 3.69 15.37 -14.99
CA GLU A 176 2.46 14.78 -15.54
C GLU A 176 2.38 13.27 -15.32
N PHE A 177 3.53 12.59 -15.37
CA PHE A 177 3.66 11.15 -15.12
C PHE A 177 3.63 10.76 -13.63
N TRP A 178 3.39 11.71 -12.71
CA TRP A 178 3.32 11.44 -11.28
C TRP A 178 1.98 11.90 -10.69
N GLY A 179 1.43 11.10 -9.78
CA GLY A 179 0.19 11.46 -9.09
C GLY A 179 -0.34 10.35 -8.19
N GLY A 180 -1.57 10.53 -7.77
CA GLY A 180 -2.23 9.64 -6.84
C GLY A 180 -3.17 8.64 -7.52
N TYR A 181 -3.31 7.52 -6.83
CA TYR A 181 -4.35 6.52 -7.05
C TYR A 181 -5.16 6.34 -5.79
N ARG A 182 -6.46 6.09 -5.96
CA ARG A 182 -7.40 5.68 -4.90
C ARG A 182 -7.92 4.29 -5.20
N LEU A 183 -7.70 3.35 -4.29
CA LEU A 183 -8.38 2.07 -4.31
C LEU A 183 -9.76 2.25 -3.68
N GLN A 184 -10.81 2.02 -4.45
CA GLN A 184 -12.20 2.04 -4.03
C GLN A 184 -12.58 0.61 -3.61
N PRO A 185 -12.79 0.35 -2.31
CA PRO A 185 -12.92 -1.02 -1.83
C PRO A 185 -14.29 -1.64 -2.14
N ASP A 186 -14.25 -2.90 -2.53
CA ASP A 186 -15.40 -3.81 -2.63
C ASP A 186 -15.21 -5.08 -1.79
N TYR A 187 -14.01 -5.27 -1.21
CA TYR A 187 -13.64 -6.39 -0.37
C TYR A 187 -12.71 -5.97 0.77
N TYR A 188 -12.94 -6.54 1.96
CA TYR A 188 -11.98 -6.51 3.07
C TYR A 188 -11.85 -7.90 3.67
N GLU A 189 -10.64 -8.22 4.18
CA GLU A 189 -10.41 -9.36 5.07
C GLU A 189 -9.59 -8.89 6.27
N PHE A 190 -10.08 -9.20 7.45
CA PHE A 190 -9.40 -9.01 8.73
C PHE A 190 -8.95 -10.36 9.24
N TRP A 191 -7.66 -10.51 9.47
CA TRP A 191 -7.04 -11.73 9.98
C TRP A 191 -6.37 -11.44 11.32
N GLN A 192 -6.70 -12.24 12.34
CA GLN A 192 -6.07 -12.23 13.66
C GLN A 192 -5.41 -13.58 13.93
N GLY A 193 -4.13 -13.56 14.31
CA GLY A 193 -3.40 -14.75 14.70
C GLY A 193 -4.01 -15.41 15.92
N ARG A 194 -4.11 -16.75 15.88
CA ARG A 194 -4.61 -17.60 16.97
C ARG A 194 -3.73 -18.84 17.12
N PRO A 195 -3.68 -19.46 18.33
CA PRO A 195 -2.99 -20.72 18.55
C PRO A 195 -3.46 -21.82 17.59
N ASN A 196 -2.61 -22.82 17.41
CA ASN A 196 -2.89 -24.03 16.63
C ASN A 196 -3.31 -23.79 15.17
N ARG A 197 -2.97 -22.62 14.59
CA ARG A 197 -3.33 -22.20 13.24
C ARG A 197 -4.86 -22.05 13.03
N LEU A 198 -5.65 -21.98 14.08
CA LEU A 198 -7.09 -21.73 14.02
C LEU A 198 -7.36 -20.21 14.05
N HIS A 199 -6.79 -19.53 13.06
CA HIS A 199 -6.84 -18.06 12.98
C HIS A 199 -8.25 -17.55 12.75
N ASP A 200 -8.56 -16.42 13.38
CA ASP A 200 -9.83 -15.75 13.09
C ASP A 200 -9.71 -14.95 11.79
N ARG A 201 -10.64 -15.18 10.87
CA ARG A 201 -10.70 -14.49 9.59
C ARG A 201 -12.14 -14.03 9.33
N LEU A 202 -12.30 -12.74 9.17
CA LEU A 202 -13.59 -12.13 8.83
C LEU A 202 -13.44 -11.33 7.55
N SER A 203 -14.29 -11.60 6.56
CA SER A 203 -14.35 -10.82 5.32
C SER A 203 -15.64 -10.01 5.24
N TYR A 204 -15.54 -8.89 4.56
CA TYR A 204 -16.67 -8.08 4.15
C TYR A 204 -16.66 -8.01 2.62
N GLU A 205 -17.79 -8.34 2.03
CA GLU A 205 -18.01 -8.25 0.60
C GLU A 205 -19.13 -7.24 0.32
N LYS A 206 -18.94 -6.39 -0.69
CA LYS A 206 -19.94 -5.40 -1.07
C LYS A 206 -20.91 -6.00 -2.08
N ILE A 207 -22.11 -6.38 -1.59
CA ILE A 207 -23.19 -6.97 -2.39
C ILE A 207 -24.32 -5.96 -2.48
N ASP A 208 -24.74 -5.59 -3.68
CA ASP A 208 -25.82 -4.62 -3.95
C ASP A 208 -25.65 -3.29 -3.16
N GLY A 209 -24.39 -2.86 -3.02
CA GLY A 209 -24.03 -1.62 -2.32
C GLY A 209 -23.97 -1.73 -0.80
N GLN A 210 -24.28 -2.89 -0.22
CA GLN A 210 -24.22 -3.14 1.21
C GLN A 210 -23.09 -4.09 1.57
N TRP A 211 -22.49 -3.90 2.75
CA TRP A 211 -21.46 -4.78 3.27
C TRP A 211 -22.05 -6.01 3.94
N THR A 212 -21.62 -7.17 3.53
CA THR A 212 -21.99 -8.47 4.11
C THR A 212 -20.76 -9.09 4.77
N LEU A 213 -20.90 -9.47 6.03
CA LEU A 213 -19.85 -10.06 6.85
C LEU A 213 -19.88 -11.59 6.74
N HIS A 214 -18.71 -12.20 6.57
CA HIS A 214 -18.54 -13.66 6.55
C HIS A 214 -17.34 -14.07 7.40
N ARG A 215 -17.44 -15.25 8.04
CA ARG A 215 -16.28 -15.92 8.63
C ARG A 215 -15.65 -16.84 7.59
N LEU A 216 -14.31 -16.79 7.49
CA LEU A 216 -13.53 -17.65 6.61
C LEU A 216 -12.84 -18.76 7.43
N MET A 217 -12.57 -19.90 6.77
CA MET A 217 -11.73 -20.99 7.31
C MET A 217 -10.26 -20.68 7.17
#